data_88dfda1d47ad6de6bff0a10505fa9b6c
#
_entry.id   88dfda1d47ad6de6bff0a10505fa9b6c
#
_cell.length_a   1.000
_cell.length_b   1.000
_cell.length_c   1.000
_cell.angle_alpha   90.00
_cell.angle_beta   90.00
_cell.angle_gamma   90.00
#
_symmetry.space_group_name_H-M   'P 1'
#
loop_
_entity.id
_entity.type
_entity.pdbx_description
1 polymer ?
#
loop_
_entity_poly.entity_id
_entity_poly.type
_entity_poly.pdbx_seq_one_letter_code
_entity_poly.pdbx_strand_id
1 'polypeptide(L)'
;EAFNIGTQTSDYPGLGLSEAVYQPNVWPAAEGERVPEGMKQFRANLERWFHAAAQTARTLTGVFEHALNVPEGTITALASHSVDVLRCINYVLPPGTSAKVDDEQMGMGEHTDYGIVTILWADRVAGLQVLGTEGQWHDVVPEPGALLVNLGDVMARLTNDQWLSTLHRVKPPVENGVIRRRRAAAFFHDGNEDAVVHPLPGMVDASHPPLYKPLTIGEHLLAKLGGSKGLQINNRDTEREAARVLASART
;
A
#
# COMPACT_ATOMS: atom_id res chain seq x y z
N GLU A 1 6.85 -14.27 6.11
CA GLU A 1 5.54 -14.88 5.81
C GLU A 1 4.51 -13.79 5.58
N ALA A 2 3.61 -13.99 4.62
CA ALA A 2 2.52 -13.05 4.37
C ALA A 2 1.21 -13.80 4.08
N PHE A 3 0.10 -13.20 4.50
CA PHE A 3 -1.25 -13.65 4.18
C PHE A 3 -2.05 -12.45 3.68
N ASN A 4 -2.68 -12.61 2.52
CA ASN A 4 -3.45 -11.54 1.88
C ASN A 4 -4.91 -11.92 1.78
N ILE A 5 -5.79 -10.94 1.99
CA ILE A 5 -7.18 -10.97 1.55
C ILE A 5 -7.46 -9.71 0.73
N GLY A 6 -8.37 -9.81 -0.21
CA GLY A 6 -8.73 -8.68 -1.08
C GLY A 6 -10.23 -8.57 -1.27
N THR A 7 -10.64 -7.52 -1.95
CA THR A 7 -12.01 -7.33 -2.40
C THR A 7 -12.41 -8.45 -3.37
N GLN A 8 -13.61 -8.95 -3.24
CA GLN A 8 -14.17 -10.03 -4.05
C GLN A 8 -15.35 -9.52 -4.87
N THR A 9 -15.73 -10.23 -5.94
CA THR A 9 -16.92 -9.90 -6.72
C THR A 9 -18.19 -9.85 -5.87
N SER A 10 -18.27 -10.68 -4.81
CA SER A 10 -19.38 -10.71 -3.86
C SER A 10 -19.55 -9.44 -3.03
N ASP A 11 -18.49 -8.63 -2.89
CA ASP A 11 -18.52 -7.38 -2.12
C ASP A 11 -19.26 -6.25 -2.89
N TYR A 12 -19.41 -6.43 -4.21
CA TYR A 12 -20.08 -5.49 -5.12
C TYR A 12 -21.11 -6.20 -6.01
N PRO A 13 -22.20 -6.70 -5.44
CA PRO A 13 -23.20 -7.45 -6.19
C PRO A 13 -23.85 -6.59 -7.28
N GLY A 14 -23.99 -7.16 -8.46
CA GLY A 14 -24.65 -6.52 -9.62
C GLY A 14 -23.74 -5.66 -10.50
N LEU A 15 -22.47 -5.46 -10.18
CA LEU A 15 -21.54 -4.69 -11.03
C LEU A 15 -20.88 -5.50 -12.14
N GLY A 16 -20.99 -6.84 -12.14
CA GLY A 16 -20.41 -7.68 -13.18
C GLY A 16 -18.88 -7.62 -13.24
N LEU A 17 -18.22 -7.43 -12.09
CA LEU A 17 -16.78 -7.30 -12.00
C LEU A 17 -16.04 -8.59 -12.39
N SER A 18 -14.83 -8.45 -12.92
CA SER A 18 -14.00 -9.57 -13.38
C SER A 18 -13.47 -10.41 -12.20
N GLU A 19 -13.79 -11.71 -12.18
CA GLU A 19 -13.20 -12.66 -11.23
C GLU A 19 -11.68 -12.83 -11.39
N ALA A 20 -11.10 -12.40 -12.49
CA ALA A 20 -9.65 -12.39 -12.66
C ALA A 20 -8.96 -11.37 -11.74
N VAL A 21 -9.67 -10.31 -11.35
CA VAL A 21 -9.20 -9.23 -10.49
C VAL A 21 -9.78 -9.36 -9.08
N TYR A 22 -11.10 -9.51 -8.96
CA TYR A 22 -11.83 -9.61 -7.69
C TYR A 22 -12.03 -11.09 -7.30
N GLN A 23 -10.92 -11.79 -7.04
CA GLN A 23 -10.92 -13.22 -6.77
C GLN A 23 -11.48 -13.56 -5.39
N PRO A 24 -12.12 -14.72 -5.22
CA PRO A 24 -12.47 -15.23 -3.91
C PRO A 24 -11.22 -15.38 -3.02
N ASN A 25 -11.33 -14.97 -1.77
CA ASN A 25 -10.25 -15.13 -0.79
C ASN A 25 -10.04 -16.61 -0.43
N VAL A 26 -8.78 -17.03 -0.37
CA VAL A 26 -8.39 -18.40 0.04
C VAL A 26 -8.06 -18.40 1.53
N TRP A 27 -8.80 -19.20 2.29
CA TRP A 27 -8.64 -19.27 3.75
C TRP A 27 -7.84 -20.51 4.15
N PRO A 28 -7.09 -20.48 5.29
CA PRO A 28 -6.23 -21.58 5.72
C PRO A 28 -6.94 -22.90 6.00
N ALA A 29 -8.25 -22.86 6.25
CA ALA A 29 -9.08 -24.04 6.40
C ALA A 29 -10.34 -23.89 5.55
N ALA A 30 -10.67 -24.92 4.76
CA ALA A 30 -11.90 -24.96 4.00
C ALA A 30 -13.12 -25.12 4.92
N GLU A 31 -14.29 -24.79 4.38
CA GLU A 31 -15.55 -24.98 5.09
C GLU A 31 -15.77 -26.48 5.42
N GLY A 32 -16.02 -26.77 6.69
CA GLY A 32 -16.18 -28.15 7.18
C GLY A 32 -14.89 -28.83 7.65
N GLU A 33 -13.71 -28.25 7.45
CA GLU A 33 -12.46 -28.76 8.01
C GLU A 33 -12.31 -28.40 9.50
N ARG A 34 -11.57 -29.25 10.23
CA ARG A 34 -11.27 -28.99 11.65
C ARG A 34 -10.30 -27.83 11.78
N VAL A 35 -10.83 -26.65 12.10
CA VAL A 35 -10.03 -25.44 12.38
C VAL A 35 -9.41 -25.55 13.78
N PRO A 36 -8.09 -25.32 13.95
CA PRO A 36 -7.49 -25.20 15.27
C PRO A 36 -8.19 -24.13 16.11
N GLU A 37 -8.31 -24.37 17.44
CA GLU A 37 -9.04 -23.48 18.35
C GLU A 37 -8.62 -22.02 18.24
N GLY A 38 -7.30 -21.75 18.18
CA GLY A 38 -6.74 -20.41 18.03
C GLY A 38 -7.02 -19.74 16.67
N MET A 39 -7.56 -20.45 15.69
CA MET A 39 -7.90 -19.94 14.37
C MET A 39 -9.41 -19.80 14.12
N LYS A 40 -10.26 -20.20 15.05
CA LYS A 40 -11.72 -20.17 14.87
C LYS A 40 -12.27 -18.80 14.51
N GLN A 41 -11.65 -17.75 15.03
CA GLN A 41 -12.06 -16.36 14.75
C GLN A 41 -11.15 -15.65 13.74
N PHE A 42 -10.17 -16.34 13.17
CA PHE A 42 -9.18 -15.73 12.30
C PHE A 42 -9.83 -15.02 11.10
N ARG A 43 -10.65 -15.74 10.36
CA ARG A 43 -11.37 -15.19 9.20
C ARG A 43 -12.25 -14.01 9.60
N ALA A 44 -13.14 -14.20 10.57
CA ALA A 44 -14.07 -13.16 11.00
C ALA A 44 -13.35 -11.89 11.52
N ASN A 45 -12.19 -12.06 12.18
CA ASN A 45 -11.38 -10.93 12.64
C ASN A 45 -10.74 -10.18 11.49
N LEU A 46 -10.20 -10.88 10.49
CA LEU A 46 -9.59 -10.23 9.32
C LEU A 46 -10.63 -9.55 8.43
N GLU A 47 -11.78 -10.18 8.18
CA GLU A 47 -12.87 -9.58 7.42
C GLU A 47 -13.38 -8.30 8.12
N ARG A 48 -13.56 -8.33 9.43
CA ARG A 48 -13.96 -7.15 10.21
C ARG A 48 -12.91 -6.03 10.13
N TRP A 49 -11.64 -6.38 10.23
CA TRP A 49 -10.55 -5.40 10.10
C TRP A 49 -10.49 -4.82 8.69
N PHE A 50 -10.62 -5.66 7.66
CA PHE A 50 -10.66 -5.26 6.26
C PHE A 50 -11.76 -4.22 6.01
N HIS A 51 -12.98 -4.49 6.45
CA HIS A 51 -14.11 -3.56 6.27
C HIS A 51 -13.93 -2.25 7.03
N ALA A 52 -13.40 -2.29 8.26
CA ALA A 52 -13.11 -1.08 9.04
C ALA A 52 -12.03 -0.23 8.37
N ALA A 53 -10.96 -0.85 7.86
CA ALA A 53 -9.89 -0.16 7.14
C ALA A 53 -10.42 0.43 5.82
N ALA A 54 -11.24 -0.31 5.06
CA ALA A 54 -11.86 0.18 3.83
C ALA A 54 -12.76 1.40 4.09
N GLN A 55 -13.55 1.38 5.17
CA GLN A 55 -14.35 2.55 5.55
C GLN A 55 -13.46 3.74 5.94
N THR A 56 -12.39 3.51 6.68
CA THR A 56 -11.44 4.56 7.06
C THR A 56 -10.75 5.15 5.82
N ALA A 57 -10.33 4.32 4.87
CA ALA A 57 -9.71 4.76 3.62
C ALA A 57 -10.66 5.64 2.79
N ARG A 58 -11.92 5.22 2.64
CA ARG A 58 -12.95 6.04 1.96
C ARG A 58 -13.17 7.39 2.65
N THR A 59 -13.19 7.40 3.99
CA THR A 59 -13.30 8.67 4.76
C THR A 59 -12.09 9.57 4.51
N LEU A 60 -10.87 9.02 4.52
CA LEU A 60 -9.65 9.76 4.23
C LEU A 60 -9.65 10.30 2.81
N THR A 61 -10.12 9.53 1.82
CA THR A 61 -10.23 9.99 0.43
C THR A 61 -11.14 11.20 0.31
N GLY A 62 -12.27 11.24 1.02
CA GLY A 62 -13.13 12.43 1.10
C GLY A 62 -12.45 13.62 1.80
N VAL A 63 -11.64 13.37 2.83
CA VAL A 63 -10.82 14.42 3.46
C VAL A 63 -9.78 14.97 2.48
N PHE A 64 -9.18 14.11 1.64
CA PHE A 64 -8.23 14.54 0.61
C PHE A 64 -8.89 15.41 -0.46
N GLU A 65 -10.11 15.09 -0.89
CA GLU A 65 -10.90 15.95 -1.80
C GLU A 65 -11.06 17.37 -1.23
N HIS A 66 -11.43 17.44 0.04
CA HIS A 66 -11.58 18.72 0.72
C HIS A 66 -10.25 19.46 0.85
N ALA A 67 -9.16 18.78 1.22
CA ALA A 67 -7.83 19.37 1.36
C ALA A 67 -7.25 19.88 0.02
N LEU A 68 -7.58 19.21 -1.08
CA LEU A 68 -7.19 19.58 -2.44
C LEU A 68 -8.13 20.63 -3.06
N ASN A 69 -9.19 21.00 -2.36
CA ASN A 69 -10.23 21.91 -2.84
C ASN A 69 -10.83 21.47 -4.18
N VAL A 70 -11.06 20.16 -4.35
CA VAL A 70 -11.77 19.60 -5.50
C VAL A 70 -13.20 19.21 -5.09
N PRO A 71 -14.16 19.14 -6.05
CA PRO A 71 -15.52 18.75 -5.75
C PRO A 71 -15.61 17.39 -5.06
N GLU A 72 -16.54 17.24 -4.13
CA GLU A 72 -16.87 15.96 -3.52
C GLU A 72 -17.22 14.94 -4.61
N GLY A 73 -16.74 13.71 -4.47
CA GLY A 73 -16.90 12.66 -5.46
C GLY A 73 -15.79 12.59 -6.51
N THR A 74 -14.88 13.56 -6.58
CA THR A 74 -13.81 13.60 -7.60
C THR A 74 -12.84 12.43 -7.47
N ILE A 75 -12.40 12.10 -6.24
CA ILE A 75 -11.47 11.00 -5.97
C ILE A 75 -12.23 9.78 -5.44
N THR A 76 -13.22 9.99 -4.58
CA THR A 76 -14.01 8.90 -4.00
C THR A 76 -14.76 8.08 -5.06
N ALA A 77 -15.17 8.68 -6.18
CA ALA A 77 -15.75 7.95 -7.30
C ALA A 77 -14.77 6.98 -7.98
N LEU A 78 -13.47 7.29 -7.95
CA LEU A 78 -12.42 6.38 -8.46
C LEU A 78 -12.23 5.13 -7.58
N ALA A 79 -12.90 5.05 -6.43
CA ALA A 79 -12.80 3.96 -5.47
C ALA A 79 -14.16 3.38 -5.06
N SER A 80 -15.20 3.52 -5.89
CA SER A 80 -16.55 3.02 -5.61
C SER A 80 -16.62 1.49 -5.55
N HIS A 81 -15.75 0.79 -6.28
CA HIS A 81 -15.55 -0.66 -6.29
C HIS A 81 -14.04 -1.01 -6.27
N SER A 82 -13.33 -0.41 -5.35
CA SER A 82 -11.88 -0.46 -5.23
C SER A 82 -11.32 -1.88 -5.13
N VAL A 83 -10.18 -2.11 -5.77
CA VAL A 83 -9.37 -3.35 -5.66
C VAL A 83 -8.54 -3.27 -4.38
N ASP A 84 -9.19 -3.36 -3.23
CA ASP A 84 -8.51 -3.25 -1.95
C ASP A 84 -7.83 -4.54 -1.54
N VAL A 85 -6.68 -4.45 -0.90
CA VAL A 85 -5.93 -5.59 -0.37
C VAL A 85 -5.50 -5.34 1.07
N LEU A 86 -5.78 -6.28 1.96
CA LEU A 86 -5.18 -6.36 3.29
C LEU A 86 -4.06 -7.38 3.27
N ARG A 87 -2.85 -6.95 3.55
CA ARG A 87 -1.66 -7.78 3.65
C ARG A 87 -1.17 -7.87 5.09
N CYS A 88 -1.31 -9.05 5.70
CA CYS A 88 -0.75 -9.36 7.00
C CYS A 88 0.66 -9.93 6.83
N ILE A 89 1.64 -9.35 7.49
CA ILE A 89 3.05 -9.70 7.33
C ILE A 89 3.63 -10.09 8.68
N ASN A 90 4.39 -11.19 8.69
CA ASN A 90 5.13 -11.69 9.84
C ASN A 90 6.60 -11.80 9.46
N TYR A 91 7.40 -10.84 9.90
CA TYR A 91 8.84 -10.86 9.77
C TYR A 91 9.41 -11.69 10.91
N VAL A 92 9.86 -12.89 10.59
CA VAL A 92 10.43 -13.84 11.55
C VAL A 92 11.53 -14.64 10.86
N LEU A 93 12.61 -14.92 11.59
CA LEU A 93 13.59 -15.87 11.09
C LEU A 93 13.09 -17.30 11.32
N PRO A 94 13.39 -18.24 10.39
CA PRO A 94 13.21 -19.66 10.64
C PRO A 94 13.95 -20.12 11.91
N PRO A 95 13.39 -21.06 12.70
CA PRO A 95 14.08 -21.60 13.85
C PRO A 95 15.47 -22.13 13.48
N GLY A 96 16.48 -21.84 14.29
CA GLY A 96 17.86 -22.27 14.07
C GLY A 96 18.69 -21.41 13.09
N THR A 97 18.12 -20.33 12.54
CA THR A 97 18.84 -19.38 11.71
C THR A 97 19.72 -18.50 12.60
N SER A 98 21.03 -18.47 12.33
CA SER A 98 21.97 -17.55 13.00
C SER A 98 21.70 -16.11 12.51
N ALA A 99 21.46 -15.19 13.44
CA ALA A 99 21.17 -13.79 13.15
C ALA A 99 22.43 -12.97 12.79
N LYS A 100 23.25 -13.45 11.87
CA LYS A 100 24.15 -12.53 11.18
C LYS A 100 23.31 -11.83 10.12
N VAL A 101 22.79 -10.67 10.50
CA VAL A 101 22.12 -9.78 9.56
C VAL A 101 23.22 -9.11 8.78
N ASP A 102 23.31 -9.42 7.50
CA ASP A 102 24.03 -8.60 6.54
C ASP A 102 23.28 -7.28 6.42
N ASP A 103 24.01 -6.14 6.43
CA ASP A 103 23.39 -4.81 6.28
C ASP A 103 22.62 -4.66 4.95
N GLU A 104 22.87 -5.55 3.99
CA GLU A 104 22.16 -5.63 2.71
C GLU A 104 20.82 -6.42 2.77
N GLN A 105 20.58 -7.18 3.85
CA GLN A 105 19.32 -7.92 3.99
C GLN A 105 18.18 -6.96 4.31
N MET A 106 17.11 -7.04 3.52
CA MET A 106 15.88 -6.28 3.72
C MET A 106 14.72 -7.20 4.05
N GLY A 107 13.90 -6.80 5.00
CA GLY A 107 12.61 -7.44 5.26
C GLY A 107 11.62 -7.16 4.12
N MET A 108 11.66 -5.92 3.62
CA MET A 108 11.01 -5.45 2.40
C MET A 108 11.92 -4.38 1.76
N GLY A 109 12.25 -4.55 0.48
CA GLY A 109 13.07 -3.59 -0.28
C GLY A 109 12.39 -2.22 -0.41
N GLU A 110 13.15 -1.27 -0.91
CA GLU A 110 12.67 0.09 -1.16
C GLU A 110 11.55 0.10 -2.21
N HIS A 111 10.41 0.72 -1.87
CA HIS A 111 9.26 0.79 -2.77
C HIS A 111 8.34 1.96 -2.37
N THR A 112 7.44 2.29 -3.28
CA THR A 112 6.25 3.11 -3.03
C THR A 112 5.03 2.23 -3.07
N ASP A 113 3.96 2.65 -2.40
CA ASP A 113 2.65 2.01 -2.53
C ASP A 113 1.96 2.45 -3.81
N TYR A 114 1.14 1.58 -4.39
CA TYR A 114 0.65 1.77 -5.75
C TYR A 114 -0.64 2.57 -5.82
N GLY A 115 -1.52 2.44 -4.82
CA GLY A 115 -2.87 2.97 -4.83
C GLY A 115 -3.04 4.43 -4.44
N ILE A 116 -4.20 4.73 -3.87
CA ILE A 116 -4.59 6.06 -3.39
C ILE A 116 -3.96 6.31 -2.01
N VAL A 117 -4.20 5.39 -1.08
CA VAL A 117 -3.77 5.52 0.32
C VAL A 117 -3.54 4.14 0.95
N THR A 118 -2.53 4.05 1.79
CA THR A 118 -2.27 2.87 2.62
C THR A 118 -2.53 3.19 4.08
N ILE A 119 -3.20 2.27 4.77
CA ILE A 119 -3.42 2.30 6.21
C ILE A 119 -2.64 1.14 6.84
N LEU A 120 -1.65 1.47 7.65
CA LEU A 120 -0.75 0.49 8.26
C LEU A 120 -0.96 0.39 9.77
N TRP A 121 -1.28 -0.80 10.23
CA TRP A 121 -1.01 -1.21 11.61
C TRP A 121 0.33 -1.96 11.67
N ALA A 122 1.16 -1.66 12.65
CA ALA A 122 2.33 -2.47 12.96
C ALA A 122 2.51 -2.58 14.48
N ASP A 123 3.12 -3.67 14.93
CA ASP A 123 3.60 -3.72 16.30
C ASP A 123 4.76 -2.73 16.50
N ARG A 124 5.14 -2.49 17.75
CA ARG A 124 6.15 -1.47 18.09
C ARG A 124 7.60 -1.95 17.90
N VAL A 125 7.80 -2.97 17.08
CA VAL A 125 9.14 -3.44 16.72
C VAL A 125 9.68 -2.59 15.57
N ALA A 126 10.86 -2.02 15.74
CA ALA A 126 11.52 -1.18 14.74
C ALA A 126 11.75 -1.93 13.41
N GLY A 127 12.01 -1.18 12.35
CA GLY A 127 12.37 -1.71 11.03
C GLY A 127 11.75 -0.93 9.87
N LEU A 128 10.58 -0.32 10.04
CA LEU A 128 10.04 0.56 9.00
C LEU A 128 10.86 1.84 8.92
N GLN A 129 11.27 2.20 7.70
CA GLN A 129 11.97 3.44 7.40
C GLN A 129 11.30 4.14 6.22
N VAL A 130 11.26 5.45 6.25
CA VAL A 130 10.81 6.31 5.16
C VAL A 130 11.94 7.21 4.70
N LEU A 131 11.99 7.50 3.39
CA LEU A 131 12.96 8.42 2.83
C LEU A 131 12.44 9.86 3.00
N GLY A 132 13.18 10.68 3.75
CA GLY A 132 12.88 12.09 3.92
C GLY A 132 13.28 12.90 2.69
N THR A 133 12.77 14.14 2.62
CA THR A 133 13.06 15.08 1.52
C THR A 133 14.54 15.45 1.43
N GLU A 134 15.27 15.37 2.54
CA GLU A 134 16.73 15.55 2.62
C GLU A 134 17.53 14.32 2.14
N GLY A 135 16.86 13.26 1.67
CA GLY A 135 17.49 12.04 1.17
C GLY A 135 18.03 11.11 2.27
N GLN A 136 17.57 11.27 3.51
CA GLN A 136 17.93 10.41 4.63
C GLN A 136 16.77 9.48 5.01
N TRP A 137 17.11 8.29 5.49
CA TRP A 137 16.14 7.32 5.99
C TRP A 137 15.82 7.57 7.46
N HIS A 138 14.54 7.72 7.76
CA HIS A 138 14.01 7.92 9.11
C HIS A 138 13.28 6.68 9.59
N ASP A 139 13.58 6.24 10.80
CA ASP A 139 12.82 5.18 11.45
C ASP A 139 11.42 5.67 11.83
N VAL A 140 10.41 4.83 11.54
CA VAL A 140 9.02 5.11 11.86
C VAL A 140 8.47 4.00 12.75
N VAL A 141 8.06 4.38 13.96
CA VAL A 141 7.42 3.49 14.92
C VAL A 141 6.01 4.02 15.19
N PRO A 142 4.97 3.21 14.99
CA PRO A 142 3.60 3.64 15.25
C PRO A 142 3.39 4.00 16.72
N GLU A 143 2.67 5.09 16.97
CA GLU A 143 2.21 5.44 18.30
C GLU A 143 1.14 4.43 18.78
N PRO A 144 1.05 4.18 20.10
CA PRO A 144 0.03 3.30 20.67
C PRO A 144 -1.39 3.74 20.29
N GLY A 145 -2.17 2.83 19.71
CA GLY A 145 -3.55 3.11 19.31
C GLY A 145 -3.70 3.92 18.02
N ALA A 146 -2.59 4.26 17.35
CA ALA A 146 -2.61 4.94 16.06
C ALA A 146 -2.37 3.97 14.90
N LEU A 147 -2.83 4.36 13.71
CA LEU A 147 -2.47 3.78 12.43
C LEU A 147 -1.57 4.76 11.68
N LEU A 148 -0.60 4.24 10.95
CA LEU A 148 0.17 5.03 10.00
C LEU A 148 -0.61 5.13 8.70
N VAL A 149 -0.52 6.30 8.07
CA VAL A 149 -1.14 6.56 6.77
C VAL A 149 -0.08 7.13 5.84
N ASN A 150 0.02 6.57 4.64
CA ASN A 150 0.82 7.14 3.56
C ASN A 150 0.04 7.15 2.25
N LEU A 151 0.39 8.10 1.39
CA LEU A 151 -0.17 8.22 0.05
C LEU A 151 0.54 7.26 -0.90
N GLY A 152 -0.22 6.77 -1.89
CA GLY A 152 0.30 5.93 -2.95
C GLY A 152 0.46 6.67 -4.28
N ASP A 153 0.94 5.95 -5.29
CA ASP A 153 1.30 6.49 -6.61
C ASP A 153 0.09 7.05 -7.38
N VAL A 154 -1.10 6.48 -7.18
CA VAL A 154 -2.34 7.00 -7.78
C VAL A 154 -2.58 8.42 -7.28
N MET A 155 -2.41 8.68 -5.97
CA MET A 155 -2.55 10.02 -5.41
C MET A 155 -1.50 10.99 -5.95
N ALA A 156 -0.24 10.55 -6.09
CA ALA A 156 0.81 11.36 -6.69
C ALA A 156 0.48 11.74 -8.14
N ARG A 157 -0.07 10.81 -8.93
CA ARG A 157 -0.53 11.07 -10.30
C ARG A 157 -1.71 12.04 -10.36
N LEU A 158 -2.70 11.87 -9.49
CA LEU A 158 -3.87 12.76 -9.40
C LEU A 158 -3.46 14.19 -9.05
N THR A 159 -2.45 14.35 -8.19
CA THR A 159 -1.97 15.68 -7.76
C THR A 159 -0.81 16.20 -8.59
N ASN A 160 -0.43 15.53 -9.69
CA ASN A 160 0.72 15.89 -10.53
C ASN A 160 2.00 16.10 -9.71
N ASP A 161 2.27 15.18 -8.77
CA ASP A 161 3.38 15.17 -7.80
C ASP A 161 3.37 16.33 -6.77
N GLN A 162 2.26 17.06 -6.60
CA GLN A 162 2.16 18.00 -5.47
C GLN A 162 2.08 17.26 -4.13
N TRP A 163 1.47 16.07 -4.12
CA TRP A 163 1.53 15.12 -3.02
C TRP A 163 2.27 13.87 -3.49
N LEU A 164 3.32 13.51 -2.78
CA LEU A 164 4.21 12.43 -3.19
C LEU A 164 3.82 11.09 -2.57
N SER A 165 4.02 10.02 -3.32
CA SER A 165 4.09 8.66 -2.78
C SER A 165 5.45 8.48 -2.11
N THR A 166 5.45 8.21 -0.80
CA THR A 166 6.68 8.19 -0.02
C THR A 166 7.43 6.87 -0.18
N LEU A 167 8.70 6.95 -0.62
CA LEU A 167 9.56 5.79 -0.69
C LEU A 167 9.86 5.27 0.72
N HIS A 168 9.64 3.99 0.94
CA HIS A 168 9.83 3.36 2.23
C HIS A 168 10.39 1.93 2.10
N ARG A 169 10.91 1.41 3.21
CA ARG A 169 11.50 0.07 3.29
C ARG A 169 11.33 -0.53 4.67
N VAL A 170 11.53 -1.84 4.79
CA VAL A 170 11.58 -2.50 6.10
C VAL A 170 12.91 -3.20 6.24
N LYS A 171 13.72 -2.74 7.18
CA LYS A 171 14.93 -3.43 7.62
C LYS A 171 14.60 -4.65 8.47
N PRO A 172 15.49 -5.65 8.55
CA PRO A 172 15.34 -6.71 9.53
C PRO A 172 15.22 -6.09 10.93
N PRO A 173 14.24 -6.53 11.74
CA PRO A 173 14.00 -5.95 13.06
C PRO A 173 15.04 -6.46 14.08
N VAL A 174 16.25 -5.89 14.06
CA VAL A 174 17.34 -6.25 14.96
C VAL A 174 17.32 -5.39 16.21
N GLU A 175 17.28 -6.01 17.37
CA GLU A 175 17.39 -5.37 18.66
C GLU A 175 18.45 -6.10 19.50
N ASN A 176 19.50 -5.38 19.93
CA ASN A 176 20.64 -5.95 20.66
C ASN A 176 21.29 -7.15 19.95
N GLY A 177 21.42 -7.11 18.62
CA GLY A 177 22.01 -8.18 17.83
C GLY A 177 21.11 -9.42 17.62
N VAL A 178 19.87 -9.36 18.06
CA VAL A 178 18.87 -10.42 17.90
C VAL A 178 17.75 -9.95 16.99
N ILE A 179 17.38 -10.77 15.99
CA ILE A 179 16.20 -10.48 15.16
C ILE A 179 14.94 -10.73 15.98
N ARG A 180 14.15 -9.69 16.11
CA ARG A 180 12.86 -9.73 16.77
C ARG A 180 11.77 -10.10 15.77
N ARG A 181 10.72 -10.74 16.23
CA ARG A 181 9.53 -10.93 15.42
C ARG A 181 8.79 -9.61 15.28
N ARG A 182 8.56 -9.16 14.03
CA ARG A 182 7.76 -7.97 13.72
C ARG A 182 6.52 -8.37 12.94
N ARG A 183 5.39 -7.81 13.29
CA ARG A 183 4.10 -8.02 12.61
C ARG A 183 3.54 -6.70 12.12
N ALA A 184 2.95 -6.75 10.93
CA ALA A 184 2.29 -5.60 10.33
C ALA A 184 1.05 -6.07 9.55
N ALA A 185 0.08 -5.17 9.42
CA ALA A 185 -1.08 -5.35 8.57
C ALA A 185 -1.27 -4.06 7.77
N ALA A 186 -0.98 -4.12 6.48
CA ALA A 186 -1.12 -3.02 5.55
C ALA A 186 -2.41 -3.19 4.74
N PHE A 187 -3.26 -2.18 4.76
CA PHE A 187 -4.45 -2.09 3.93
C PHE A 187 -4.18 -1.11 2.80
N PHE A 188 -4.19 -1.60 1.58
CA PHE A 188 -4.00 -0.83 0.36
C PHE A 188 -5.36 -0.49 -0.23
N HIS A 189 -5.64 0.81 -0.36
CA HIS A 189 -6.83 1.33 -1.03
C HIS A 189 -6.42 1.79 -2.42
N ASP A 190 -6.59 0.89 -3.40
CA ASP A 190 -5.97 1.08 -4.71
C ASP A 190 -6.87 1.83 -5.71
N GLY A 191 -8.18 1.78 -5.54
CA GLY A 191 -9.17 2.33 -6.45
C GLY A 191 -9.74 1.29 -7.41
N ASN A 192 -10.67 1.70 -8.26
CA ASN A 192 -11.35 0.82 -9.24
C ASN A 192 -10.38 0.42 -10.35
N GLU A 193 -10.36 -0.84 -10.74
CA GLU A 193 -9.50 -1.34 -11.82
C GLU A 193 -9.65 -0.54 -13.12
N ASP A 194 -10.89 -0.19 -13.47
CA ASP A 194 -11.28 0.46 -14.71
C ASP A 194 -11.23 2.01 -14.65
N ALA A 195 -10.99 2.58 -13.46
CA ALA A 195 -10.92 4.03 -13.31
C ALA A 195 -9.67 4.61 -13.99
N VAL A 196 -9.87 5.64 -14.80
CA VAL A 196 -8.78 6.34 -15.49
C VAL A 196 -8.19 7.40 -14.57
N VAL A 197 -6.90 7.32 -14.34
CA VAL A 197 -6.12 8.29 -13.55
C VAL A 197 -5.45 9.30 -14.47
N HIS A 198 -5.67 10.55 -14.20
CA HIS A 198 -5.00 11.70 -14.81
C HIS A 198 -4.93 12.83 -13.78
N PRO A 199 -4.04 13.82 -13.95
CA PRO A 199 -3.98 14.96 -13.03
C PRO A 199 -5.32 15.67 -12.90
N LEU A 200 -5.71 15.97 -11.65
CA LEU A 200 -6.96 16.64 -11.34
C LEU A 200 -6.98 18.09 -11.89
N PRO A 201 -8.15 18.64 -12.19
CA PRO A 201 -8.28 20.06 -12.52
C PRO A 201 -7.65 20.95 -11.42
N GLY A 202 -6.85 21.93 -11.84
CA GLY A 202 -6.10 22.80 -10.92
C GLY A 202 -4.73 22.28 -10.50
N MET A 203 -4.39 20.99 -10.80
CA MET A 203 -3.06 20.45 -10.55
C MET A 203 -2.10 20.63 -11.74
N VAL A 204 -2.60 21.13 -12.85
CA VAL A 204 -1.86 21.37 -14.09
C VAL A 204 -2.18 22.74 -14.64
N ASP A 205 -1.15 23.43 -15.15
CA ASP A 205 -1.25 24.69 -15.86
C ASP A 205 -0.09 24.82 -16.87
N ALA A 206 0.07 26.00 -17.50
CA ALA A 206 1.12 26.23 -18.47
C ALA A 206 2.55 26.17 -17.86
N SER A 207 2.70 26.46 -16.58
CA SER A 207 3.96 26.38 -15.83
C SER A 207 4.19 24.99 -15.20
N HIS A 208 3.12 24.23 -14.98
CA HIS A 208 3.13 22.88 -14.42
C HIS A 208 2.39 21.91 -15.36
N PRO A 209 2.99 21.54 -16.50
CA PRO A 209 2.35 20.62 -17.45
C PRO A 209 2.15 19.23 -16.84
N PRO A 210 1.23 18.42 -17.40
CA PRO A 210 1.02 17.05 -16.93
C PRO A 210 2.30 16.22 -16.97
N LEU A 211 2.69 15.62 -15.84
CA LEU A 211 3.84 14.75 -15.74
C LEU A 211 3.51 13.31 -16.22
N TYR A 212 2.25 12.94 -16.20
CA TYR A 212 1.77 11.60 -16.45
C TYR A 212 0.78 11.54 -17.60
N LYS A 213 0.87 10.47 -18.38
CA LYS A 213 -0.18 10.12 -19.35
C LYS A 213 -1.35 9.45 -18.60
N PRO A 214 -2.60 9.65 -19.06
CA PRO A 214 -3.74 8.92 -18.53
C PRO A 214 -3.53 7.41 -18.70
N LEU A 215 -3.93 6.63 -17.69
CA LEU A 215 -3.95 5.16 -17.70
C LEU A 215 -4.99 4.68 -16.70
N THR A 216 -5.43 3.43 -16.81
CA THR A 216 -6.31 2.85 -15.80
C THR A 216 -5.52 2.42 -14.56
N ILE A 217 -6.22 2.35 -13.41
CA ILE A 217 -5.60 1.83 -12.17
C ILE A 217 -5.16 0.38 -12.40
N GLY A 218 -5.92 -0.43 -13.12
CA GLY A 218 -5.54 -1.80 -13.45
C GLY A 218 -4.24 -1.88 -14.26
N GLU A 219 -4.07 -1.04 -15.28
CA GLU A 219 -2.82 -0.94 -16.05
C GLU A 219 -1.64 -0.53 -15.15
N HIS A 220 -1.86 0.44 -14.25
CA HIS A 220 -0.86 0.87 -13.29
C HIS A 220 -0.44 -0.26 -12.34
N LEU A 221 -1.40 -0.93 -11.72
CA LEU A 221 -1.15 -2.05 -10.81
C LEU A 221 -0.42 -3.20 -11.49
N LEU A 222 -0.83 -3.57 -12.71
CA LEU A 222 -0.16 -4.63 -13.48
C LEU A 222 1.29 -4.27 -13.80
N ALA A 223 1.56 -3.02 -14.18
CA ALA A 223 2.91 -2.55 -14.45
C ALA A 223 3.80 -2.61 -13.19
N LYS A 224 3.29 -2.16 -12.04
CA LYS A 224 4.03 -2.19 -10.77
C LYS A 224 4.26 -3.62 -10.25
N LEU A 225 3.24 -4.47 -10.30
CA LEU A 225 3.35 -5.89 -9.90
C LEU A 225 4.31 -6.66 -10.81
N GLY A 226 4.32 -6.38 -12.10
CA GLY A 226 5.27 -6.95 -13.05
C GLY A 226 6.72 -6.57 -12.70
N GLY A 227 6.99 -5.32 -12.39
CA GLY A 227 8.30 -4.83 -11.97
C GLY A 227 8.80 -5.49 -10.69
N SER A 228 7.93 -5.62 -9.69
CA SER A 228 8.27 -6.26 -8.41
C SER A 228 8.58 -7.76 -8.52
N LYS A 229 8.14 -8.43 -9.60
CA LYS A 229 8.41 -9.85 -9.88
C LYS A 229 9.63 -10.08 -10.79
N GLY A 230 10.44 -9.05 -11.06
CA GLY A 230 11.64 -9.18 -11.91
C GLY A 230 11.35 -9.41 -13.40
N LEU A 231 10.13 -9.30 -13.84
CA LEU A 231 9.78 -9.18 -15.27
C LEU A 231 10.22 -7.79 -15.70
N GLN A 232 11.12 -7.70 -16.69
CA GLN A 232 11.77 -6.47 -17.18
C GLN A 232 10.80 -5.30 -17.36
N ILE A 233 10.41 -4.64 -16.28
CA ILE A 233 9.60 -3.45 -16.30
C ILE A 233 10.39 -2.37 -15.57
N ASN A 234 10.97 -1.50 -16.37
CA ASN A 234 11.46 -0.16 -16.03
C ASN A 234 11.88 0.08 -14.58
N ASN A 235 13.10 -0.28 -14.21
CA ASN A 235 13.82 0.29 -13.06
C ASN A 235 13.84 1.84 -13.08
N ARG A 236 13.42 2.45 -14.18
CA ARG A 236 13.35 3.90 -14.36
C ARG A 236 12.31 4.59 -13.47
N ASP A 237 11.26 3.90 -13.02
CA ASP A 237 10.23 4.53 -12.19
C ASP A 237 10.59 4.53 -10.71
N THR A 238 11.25 3.49 -10.21
CA THR A 238 11.82 3.46 -8.84
C THR A 238 12.98 4.44 -8.69
N GLU A 239 13.85 4.54 -9.69
CA GLU A 239 14.89 5.58 -9.74
C GLU A 239 14.29 6.98 -9.84
N ARG A 240 13.18 7.17 -10.56
CA ARG A 240 12.46 8.44 -10.63
C ARG A 240 11.80 8.82 -9.32
N GLU A 241 11.25 7.88 -8.57
CA GLU A 241 10.60 8.13 -7.28
C GLU A 241 11.63 8.58 -6.23
N ALA A 242 12.77 7.88 -6.10
CA ALA A 242 13.89 8.33 -5.28
C ALA A 242 14.49 9.67 -5.78
N ALA A 243 14.64 9.83 -7.09
CA ALA A 243 15.17 11.06 -7.68
C ALA A 243 14.22 12.25 -7.52
N ARG A 244 12.89 12.03 -7.50
CA ARG A 244 11.89 13.07 -7.25
C ARG A 244 11.92 13.53 -5.80
N VAL A 245 11.97 12.59 -4.85
CA VAL A 245 12.13 12.92 -3.42
C VAL A 245 13.41 13.74 -3.20
N LEU A 246 14.53 13.32 -3.81
CA LEU A 246 15.80 14.03 -3.73
C LEU A 246 15.81 15.38 -4.47
N ALA A 247 15.03 15.53 -5.54
CA ALA A 247 14.90 16.78 -6.26
C ALA A 247 14.07 17.81 -5.48
N SER A 248 12.99 17.39 -4.81
CA SER A 248 12.16 18.25 -3.96
C SER A 248 12.90 18.74 -2.69
N ALA A 249 13.95 18.02 -2.26
CA ALA A 249 14.79 18.43 -1.14
C ALA A 249 15.80 19.57 -1.48
N ARG A 250 15.94 19.92 -2.77
CA ARG A 250 16.90 20.92 -3.25
C ARG A 250 16.27 22.26 -3.64
N THR A 251 14.96 22.36 -3.52
CA THR A 251 14.20 23.60 -3.74
C THR A 251 13.68 24.16 -2.43
#